data_bcfe10f8e9e67d638f24bdaecde262ae
#
_entry.id   bcfe10f8e9e67d638f24bdaecde262ae
#
_cell.length_a   1.000
_cell.length_b   1.000
_cell.length_c   1.000
_cell.angle_alpha   90.00
_cell.angle_beta   90.00
_cell.angle_gamma   90.00
#
_symmetry.space_group_name_H-M   'P 1'
#
loop_
_entity.id
_entity.type
_entity.pdbx_description
1 polymer ?
#
loop_
_entity_poly.entity_id
_entity_poly.type
_entity_poly.pdbx_seq_one_letter_code
_entity_poly.pdbx_strand_id
1 'polypeptide(L)'
;CEFYSRIGPTQYTAIRHSNIYGPHDKYDLKKSHVFGATVAKVLEAKNGVVTVWGDGSEARDLLYVADLVHFVDLALAKQTAPFEVVNVGSGQAISVLELVRRIIALSGKALRVEFDRSKPSIPFKLAVDFSRAEKAYGWRPQTALDEGICKSLKWYADAGVAEKGRAAPRSRRRGRTPQVRAGISRE
;
A
#
# COMPACT_ATOMS: atom_id res chain seq x y z
N CYS A 1 -22.35 4.40 0.28
CA CYS A 1 -22.39 4.51 -1.20
C CYS A 1 -23.70 3.93 -1.77
N GLU A 2 -24.05 2.68 -1.48
CA GLU A 2 -25.28 2.04 -2.03
C GLU A 2 -26.56 2.83 -1.72
N PHE A 3 -26.75 3.29 -0.49
CA PHE A 3 -27.90 4.12 -0.12
C PHE A 3 -27.98 5.40 -0.98
N TYR A 4 -26.86 6.12 -1.11
CA TYR A 4 -26.83 7.37 -1.88
C TYR A 4 -27.01 7.18 -3.37
N SER A 5 -26.64 6.03 -3.93
CA SER A 5 -26.88 5.73 -5.35
C SER A 5 -28.35 5.60 -5.73
N ARG A 6 -29.24 5.44 -4.71
CA ARG A 6 -30.71 5.33 -4.92
C ARG A 6 -31.43 6.67 -4.89
N ILE A 7 -30.77 7.75 -4.42
CA ILE A 7 -31.41 9.05 -4.21
C ILE A 7 -30.87 10.16 -5.10
N GLY A 8 -29.96 9.85 -6.02
CA GLY A 8 -29.38 10.83 -6.94
C GLY A 8 -28.75 10.20 -8.17
N PRO A 9 -28.32 11.00 -9.14
CA PRO A 9 -27.74 10.53 -10.40
C PRO A 9 -26.28 10.09 -10.29
N THR A 10 -25.65 10.25 -9.13
CA THR A 10 -24.22 9.94 -8.92
C THR A 10 -23.99 8.44 -8.89
N GLN A 11 -23.01 7.98 -9.65
CA GLN A 11 -22.54 6.60 -9.62
C GLN A 11 -21.46 6.41 -8.54
N TYR A 12 -21.47 5.26 -7.88
CA TYR A 12 -20.55 4.93 -6.79
C TYR A 12 -19.89 3.57 -7.03
N THR A 13 -18.58 3.52 -6.91
CA THR A 13 -17.81 2.25 -6.91
C THR A 13 -17.11 2.08 -5.59
N ALA A 14 -17.40 1.00 -4.87
CA ALA A 14 -16.64 0.59 -3.69
C ALA A 14 -15.54 -0.41 -4.13
N ILE A 15 -14.28 0.01 -4.07
CA ILE A 15 -13.14 -0.83 -4.44
C ILE A 15 -12.62 -1.55 -3.19
N ARG A 16 -12.60 -2.87 -3.22
CA ARG A 16 -11.93 -3.72 -2.22
C ARG A 16 -10.59 -4.15 -2.78
N HIS A 17 -9.57 -3.34 -2.53
CA HIS A 17 -8.23 -3.64 -3.05
C HIS A 17 -7.41 -4.51 -2.09
N SER A 18 -6.44 -5.25 -2.64
CA SER A 18 -5.41 -5.95 -1.88
C SER A 18 -4.37 -4.97 -1.29
N ASN A 19 -3.23 -5.46 -0.81
CA ASN A 19 -2.19 -4.56 -0.28
C ASN A 19 -1.52 -3.82 -1.43
N ILE A 20 -1.72 -2.51 -1.48
CA ILE A 20 -1.11 -1.64 -2.51
C ILE A 20 0.33 -1.34 -2.13
N TYR A 21 1.22 -1.39 -3.12
CA TYR A 21 2.62 -1.05 -2.97
C TYR A 21 3.16 -0.27 -4.18
N GLY A 22 4.28 0.42 -4.01
CA GLY A 22 4.94 1.15 -5.10
C GLY A 22 5.65 2.41 -4.64
N PRO A 23 6.08 3.26 -5.59
CA PRO A 23 6.57 4.60 -5.31
C PRO A 23 5.61 5.40 -4.43
N HIS A 24 6.15 6.27 -3.57
CA HIS A 24 5.38 7.10 -2.62
C HIS A 24 4.67 6.35 -1.49
N ASP A 25 4.91 5.05 -1.32
CA ASP A 25 4.44 4.32 -0.14
C ASP A 25 5.09 4.87 1.15
N LYS A 26 4.56 4.45 2.30
CA LYS A 26 5.15 4.76 3.59
C LYS A 26 6.31 3.81 3.86
N TYR A 27 7.53 4.32 3.87
CA TYR A 27 8.74 3.55 4.18
C TYR A 27 9.22 3.73 5.63
N ASP A 28 8.37 4.23 6.51
CA ASP A 28 8.64 4.38 7.95
C ASP A 28 8.45 3.03 8.67
N LEU A 29 9.49 2.49 9.25
CA LEU A 29 9.50 1.18 9.93
C LEU A 29 8.44 1.03 11.04
N LYS A 30 7.93 2.14 11.60
CA LYS A 30 6.89 2.13 12.65
C LYS A 30 5.47 2.14 12.10
N LYS A 31 5.28 2.58 10.85
CA LYS A 31 3.95 2.87 10.28
C LYS A 31 3.71 2.27 8.91
N SER A 32 4.71 1.64 8.29
CA SER A 32 4.56 1.03 6.98
C SER A 32 3.96 -0.36 7.04
N HIS A 33 3.33 -0.72 5.94
CA HIS A 33 2.95 -2.10 5.66
C HIS A 33 4.19 -2.96 5.36
N VAL A 34 4.01 -4.26 5.29
CA VAL A 34 5.11 -5.24 5.13
C VAL A 34 6.02 -4.93 3.94
N PHE A 35 5.50 -4.48 2.81
CA PHE A 35 6.29 -4.15 1.62
C PHE A 35 7.24 -2.98 1.90
N GLY A 36 6.72 -1.83 2.28
CA GLY A 36 7.52 -0.63 2.55
C GLY A 36 8.52 -0.83 3.69
N ALA A 37 8.10 -1.54 4.77
CA ALA A 37 9.00 -1.89 5.87
C ALA A 37 10.14 -2.80 5.40
N THR A 38 9.87 -3.76 4.51
CA THR A 38 10.91 -4.67 3.98
C THR A 38 11.90 -3.93 3.09
N VAL A 39 11.43 -3.07 2.19
CA VAL A 39 12.30 -2.23 1.35
C VAL A 39 13.22 -1.38 2.22
N ALA A 40 12.69 -0.68 3.22
CA ALA A 40 13.48 0.12 4.13
C ALA A 40 14.52 -0.72 4.88
N LYS A 41 14.12 -1.86 5.47
CA LYS A 41 15.03 -2.78 6.17
C LYS A 41 16.16 -3.27 5.26
N VAL A 42 15.87 -3.67 4.03
CA VAL A 42 16.85 -4.15 3.07
C VAL A 42 17.82 -3.03 2.68
N LEU A 43 17.32 -1.85 2.31
CA LEU A 43 18.17 -0.76 1.85
C LEU A 43 18.99 -0.12 2.96
N GLU A 44 18.47 -0.06 4.19
CA GLU A 44 19.15 0.51 5.36
C GLU A 44 20.00 -0.50 6.14
N ALA A 45 19.96 -1.80 5.80
CA ALA A 45 20.73 -2.82 6.50
C ALA A 45 22.23 -2.53 6.48
N LYS A 46 22.84 -2.40 7.68
CA LYS A 46 24.27 -2.13 7.87
C LYS A 46 25.06 -3.37 8.27
N ASN A 47 24.39 -4.35 8.90
CA ASN A 47 25.05 -5.51 9.52
C ASN A 47 24.92 -6.78 8.67
N GLY A 48 24.57 -6.67 7.39
CA GLY A 48 24.36 -7.82 6.51
C GLY A 48 23.15 -8.70 6.86
N VAL A 49 22.22 -8.20 7.70
CA VAL A 49 21.07 -8.97 8.21
C VAL A 49 19.75 -8.22 8.00
N VAL A 50 18.71 -8.96 7.62
CA VAL A 50 17.33 -8.49 7.62
C VAL A 50 16.50 -9.37 8.55
N THR A 51 15.86 -8.75 9.54
CA THR A 51 15.02 -9.47 10.49
C THR A 51 13.57 -9.54 10.01
N VAL A 52 13.04 -10.75 9.91
CA VAL A 52 11.63 -11.08 9.62
C VAL A 52 10.93 -11.43 10.94
N TRP A 53 9.76 -10.86 11.18
CA TRP A 53 8.94 -11.19 12.34
C TRP A 53 8.24 -12.52 12.13
N GLY A 54 8.13 -13.32 13.21
CA GLY A 54 7.58 -14.66 13.15
C GLY A 54 8.46 -15.61 12.35
N ASP A 55 7.85 -16.45 11.54
CA ASP A 55 8.51 -17.40 10.62
C ASP A 55 8.43 -16.97 9.14
N GLY A 56 7.76 -15.86 8.87
CA GLY A 56 7.58 -15.34 7.52
C GLY A 56 6.61 -16.13 6.63
N SER A 57 5.83 -17.05 7.20
CA SER A 57 4.87 -17.90 6.44
C SER A 57 3.59 -17.16 6.05
N GLU A 58 3.24 -16.09 6.76
CA GLU A 58 2.06 -15.29 6.40
C GLU A 58 2.19 -14.75 4.96
N ALA A 59 1.09 -14.82 4.21
CA ALA A 59 1.09 -14.44 2.81
C ALA A 59 0.08 -13.34 2.50
N ARG A 60 0.46 -12.45 1.60
CA ARG A 60 -0.32 -11.27 1.20
C ARG A 60 -0.44 -11.20 -0.31
N ASP A 61 -1.56 -10.73 -0.78
CA ASP A 61 -1.73 -10.27 -2.15
C ASP A 61 -1.20 -8.84 -2.24
N LEU A 62 -0.27 -8.60 -3.17
CA LEU A 62 0.38 -7.31 -3.38
C LEU A 62 0.03 -6.80 -4.78
N LEU A 63 -0.61 -5.65 -4.86
CA LEU A 63 -0.97 -4.99 -6.12
C LEU A 63 -0.16 -3.71 -6.31
N TYR A 64 0.48 -3.59 -7.47
CA TYR A 64 1.22 -2.37 -7.80
C TYR A 64 0.29 -1.17 -7.97
N VAL A 65 0.69 -0.02 -7.44
CA VAL A 65 -0.17 1.18 -7.38
C VAL A 65 -0.70 1.63 -8.73
N ALA A 66 0.11 1.55 -9.80
CA ALA A 66 -0.35 1.95 -11.13
C ALA A 66 -1.45 1.05 -11.69
N ASP A 67 -1.47 -0.23 -11.32
CA ASP A 67 -2.54 -1.14 -11.71
C ASP A 67 -3.87 -0.79 -11.02
N LEU A 68 -3.81 -0.34 -9.76
CA LEU A 68 -5.00 0.20 -9.08
C LEU A 68 -5.51 1.48 -9.76
N VAL A 69 -4.61 2.41 -10.09
CA VAL A 69 -4.97 3.66 -10.80
C VAL A 69 -5.61 3.34 -12.14
N HIS A 70 -5.03 2.40 -12.90
CA HIS A 70 -5.62 1.93 -14.16
C HIS A 70 -7.05 1.37 -13.99
N PHE A 71 -7.30 0.64 -12.89
CA PHE A 71 -8.66 0.20 -12.58
C PHE A 71 -9.60 1.37 -12.33
N VAL A 72 -9.16 2.38 -11.56
CA VAL A 72 -9.98 3.59 -11.29
C VAL A 72 -10.35 4.29 -12.60
N ASP A 73 -9.40 4.47 -13.51
CA ASP A 73 -9.66 5.08 -14.82
C ASP A 73 -10.69 4.30 -15.64
N LEU A 74 -10.58 2.97 -15.64
CA LEU A 74 -11.57 2.11 -16.30
C LEU A 74 -12.94 2.18 -15.65
N ALA A 75 -13.01 2.22 -14.32
CA ALA A 75 -14.28 2.35 -13.60
C ALA A 75 -14.96 3.67 -13.90
N LEU A 76 -14.22 4.79 -13.91
CA LEU A 76 -14.74 6.10 -14.28
C LEU A 76 -15.26 6.16 -15.72
N ALA A 77 -14.60 5.44 -16.64
CA ALA A 77 -14.97 5.45 -18.06
C ALA A 77 -16.12 4.49 -18.41
N LYS A 78 -16.26 3.38 -17.69
CA LYS A 78 -17.13 2.27 -18.11
C LYS A 78 -18.26 1.92 -17.15
N GLN A 79 -18.27 2.44 -15.92
CA GLN A 79 -19.33 2.13 -14.98
C GLN A 79 -20.68 2.63 -15.52
N THR A 80 -21.67 1.77 -15.53
CA THR A 80 -23.05 2.10 -15.92
C THR A 80 -24.04 1.90 -14.76
N ALA A 81 -23.72 1.00 -13.83
CA ALA A 81 -24.59 0.74 -12.69
C ALA A 81 -24.49 1.89 -11.65
N PRO A 82 -25.60 2.22 -10.97
CA PRO A 82 -25.60 3.25 -9.94
C PRO A 82 -24.65 2.95 -8.77
N PHE A 83 -24.47 1.67 -8.44
CA PHE A 83 -23.56 1.21 -7.39
C PHE A 83 -22.91 -0.12 -7.75
N GLU A 84 -21.61 -0.22 -7.49
CA GLU A 84 -20.88 -1.47 -7.63
C GLU A 84 -19.89 -1.67 -6.49
N VAL A 85 -19.64 -2.95 -6.18
CA VAL A 85 -18.53 -3.39 -5.31
C VAL A 85 -17.63 -4.28 -6.13
N VAL A 86 -16.34 -3.90 -6.25
CA VAL A 86 -15.37 -4.61 -7.10
C VAL A 86 -14.11 -4.90 -6.31
N ASN A 87 -13.68 -6.16 -6.37
CA ASN A 87 -12.39 -6.56 -5.82
C ASN A 87 -11.28 -6.30 -6.85
N VAL A 88 -10.15 -5.75 -6.37
CA VAL A 88 -9.00 -5.38 -7.20
C VAL A 88 -7.72 -5.85 -6.50
N GLY A 89 -7.04 -6.83 -7.07
CA GLY A 89 -5.85 -7.44 -6.49
C GLY A 89 -5.00 -8.11 -7.55
N SER A 90 -3.84 -8.65 -7.15
CA SER A 90 -2.99 -9.41 -8.07
C SER A 90 -3.48 -10.83 -8.32
N GLY A 91 -4.36 -11.35 -7.47
CA GLY A 91 -4.82 -12.73 -7.50
C GLY A 91 -3.79 -13.74 -6.99
N GLN A 92 -2.65 -13.28 -6.51
CA GLN A 92 -1.56 -14.14 -6.03
C GLN A 92 -1.13 -13.75 -4.62
N ALA A 93 -1.04 -14.74 -3.74
CA ALA A 93 -0.51 -14.54 -2.40
C ALA A 93 0.97 -14.92 -2.36
N ILE A 94 1.82 -13.98 -1.94
CA ILE A 94 3.24 -14.20 -1.69
C ILE A 94 3.52 -14.21 -0.19
N SER A 95 4.35 -15.14 0.29
CA SER A 95 4.78 -15.15 1.69
C SER A 95 5.72 -13.99 2.00
N VAL A 96 5.73 -13.55 3.26
CA VAL A 96 6.65 -12.48 3.71
C VAL A 96 8.10 -12.90 3.48
N LEU A 97 8.43 -14.16 3.76
CA LEU A 97 9.79 -14.67 3.52
C LEU A 97 10.18 -14.60 2.05
N GLU A 98 9.31 -15.02 1.15
CA GLU A 98 9.56 -14.97 -0.30
C GLU A 98 9.69 -13.51 -0.79
N LEU A 99 8.83 -12.61 -0.31
CA LEU A 99 8.92 -11.18 -0.60
C LEU A 99 10.27 -10.61 -0.17
N VAL A 100 10.72 -10.91 1.06
CA VAL A 100 12.00 -10.46 1.59
C VAL A 100 13.16 -10.95 0.72
N ARG A 101 13.15 -12.24 0.35
CA ARG A 101 14.18 -12.83 -0.52
C ARG A 101 14.25 -12.16 -1.90
N ARG A 102 13.10 -11.89 -2.52
CA ARG A 102 13.03 -11.19 -3.82
C ARG A 102 13.55 -9.77 -3.71
N ILE A 103 13.16 -9.02 -2.67
CA ILE A 103 13.65 -7.65 -2.46
C ILE A 103 15.17 -7.64 -2.22
N ILE A 104 15.71 -8.59 -1.44
CA ILE A 104 17.16 -8.73 -1.25
C ILE A 104 17.85 -8.99 -2.59
N ALA A 105 17.39 -9.98 -3.35
CA ALA A 105 17.98 -10.35 -4.64
C ALA A 105 17.99 -9.16 -5.61
N LEU A 106 16.87 -8.46 -5.74
CA LEU A 106 16.70 -7.31 -6.65
C LEU A 106 17.41 -6.03 -6.16
N SER A 107 17.74 -5.93 -4.87
CA SER A 107 18.51 -4.81 -4.32
C SER A 107 20.01 -4.89 -4.61
N GLY A 108 20.52 -6.04 -5.06
CA GLY A 108 21.96 -6.29 -5.25
C GLY A 108 22.77 -6.41 -3.95
N LYS A 109 22.11 -6.41 -2.77
CA LYS A 109 22.79 -6.51 -1.48
C LYS A 109 22.98 -7.97 -1.05
N ALA A 110 24.14 -8.29 -0.48
CA ALA A 110 24.41 -9.58 0.15
C ALA A 110 23.90 -9.55 1.61
N LEU A 111 22.66 -9.95 1.83
CA LEU A 111 22.02 -9.95 3.15
C LEU A 111 21.50 -11.36 3.50
N ARG A 112 21.64 -11.73 4.76
CA ARG A 112 21.00 -12.94 5.32
C ARG A 112 19.70 -12.60 6.02
N VAL A 113 18.76 -13.53 6.02
CA VAL A 113 17.48 -13.41 6.73
C VAL A 113 17.61 -14.05 8.10
N GLU A 114 17.21 -13.33 9.14
CA GLU A 114 17.02 -13.85 10.49
C GLU A 114 15.56 -13.72 10.93
N PHE A 115 15.10 -14.61 11.79
CA PHE A 115 13.71 -14.64 12.24
C PHE A 115 13.61 -14.19 13.70
N ASP A 116 12.74 -13.24 13.98
CA ASP A 116 12.36 -12.88 15.36
C ASP A 116 11.03 -13.54 15.71
N ARG A 117 11.10 -14.75 16.26
CA ARG A 117 9.94 -15.54 16.66
C ARG A 117 9.25 -15.03 17.93
N SER A 118 9.82 -14.02 18.61
CA SER A 118 9.17 -13.37 19.75
C SER A 118 8.05 -12.41 19.30
N LYS A 119 8.04 -12.04 18.04
CA LYS A 119 7.03 -11.17 17.46
C LYS A 119 5.82 -11.97 16.98
N PRO A 120 4.60 -11.40 17.12
CA PRO A 120 3.40 -12.06 16.66
C PRO A 120 3.46 -12.30 15.13
N SER A 121 3.07 -13.50 14.73
CA SER A 121 2.83 -13.87 13.35
C SER A 121 1.39 -14.41 13.26
N ILE A 122 0.63 -13.91 12.32
CA ILE A 122 -0.74 -14.38 12.08
C ILE A 122 -0.68 -15.26 10.84
N PRO A 123 -0.90 -16.59 10.95
CA PRO A 123 -0.93 -17.48 9.80
C PRO A 123 -2.13 -17.13 8.92
N PHE A 124 -1.94 -16.23 7.99
CA PHE A 124 -2.96 -15.73 7.11
C PHE A 124 -2.47 -15.77 5.66
N LYS A 125 -3.26 -16.34 4.78
CA LYS A 125 -3.00 -16.35 3.33
C LYS A 125 -4.23 -15.80 2.63
N LEU A 126 -4.08 -14.67 1.96
CA LEU A 126 -5.13 -14.04 1.18
C LEU A 126 -4.64 -13.75 -0.24
N ALA A 127 -5.42 -14.20 -1.21
CA ALA A 127 -5.38 -13.71 -2.59
C ALA A 127 -6.76 -13.14 -2.93
N VAL A 128 -6.79 -12.00 -3.60
CA VAL A 128 -8.03 -11.32 -3.96
C VAL A 128 -8.49 -11.80 -5.33
N ASP A 129 -9.69 -12.34 -5.40
CA ASP A 129 -10.32 -12.68 -6.67
C ASP A 129 -10.80 -11.42 -7.38
N PHE A 130 -10.19 -11.12 -8.53
CA PHE A 130 -10.50 -9.98 -9.38
C PHE A 130 -11.35 -10.33 -10.62
N SER A 131 -11.89 -11.53 -10.70
CA SER A 131 -12.67 -12.01 -11.86
C SER A 131 -13.80 -11.08 -12.28
N ARG A 132 -14.44 -10.40 -11.31
CA ARG A 132 -15.47 -9.39 -11.58
C ARG A 132 -14.87 -8.14 -12.24
N ALA A 133 -13.71 -7.66 -11.80
CA ALA A 133 -13.02 -6.53 -12.43
C ALA A 133 -12.65 -6.86 -13.88
N GLU A 134 -12.18 -8.07 -14.13
CA GLU A 134 -11.87 -8.55 -15.46
C GLU A 134 -13.10 -8.60 -16.35
N LYS A 135 -14.17 -9.25 -15.90
CA LYS A 135 -15.40 -9.43 -16.69
C LYS A 135 -16.12 -8.11 -16.99
N ALA A 136 -16.23 -7.23 -16.01
CA ALA A 136 -17.00 -5.99 -16.15
C ALA A 136 -16.21 -4.86 -16.82
N TYR A 137 -14.91 -4.79 -16.59
CA TYR A 137 -14.07 -3.65 -17.02
C TYR A 137 -12.97 -4.03 -18.00
N GLY A 138 -12.70 -5.33 -18.21
CA GLY A 138 -11.56 -5.82 -18.97
C GLY A 138 -10.23 -5.58 -18.25
N TRP A 139 -10.26 -5.40 -16.91
CA TRP A 139 -9.10 -5.08 -16.12
C TRP A 139 -8.37 -6.34 -15.63
N ARG A 140 -7.05 -6.30 -15.70
CA ARG A 140 -6.14 -7.27 -15.07
C ARG A 140 -4.92 -6.54 -14.52
N PRO A 141 -4.27 -7.05 -13.47
CA PRO A 141 -2.98 -6.55 -13.06
C PRO A 141 -1.96 -6.75 -14.18
N GLN A 142 -1.19 -5.71 -14.49
CA GLN A 142 -0.24 -5.71 -15.62
C GLN A 142 1.21 -5.73 -15.16
N THR A 143 1.47 -5.25 -13.93
CA THR A 143 2.82 -5.14 -13.38
C THR A 143 3.23 -6.42 -12.67
N ALA A 144 4.25 -7.11 -13.17
CA ALA A 144 4.85 -8.24 -12.47
C ALA A 144 5.47 -7.79 -11.13
N LEU A 145 5.43 -8.68 -10.12
CA LEU A 145 5.90 -8.32 -8.77
C LEU A 145 7.35 -7.84 -8.78
N ASP A 146 8.25 -8.53 -9.48
CA ASP A 146 9.67 -8.16 -9.53
C ASP A 146 9.90 -6.81 -10.23
N GLU A 147 9.12 -6.50 -11.26
CA GLU A 147 9.13 -5.20 -11.91
C GLU A 147 8.69 -4.09 -10.94
N GLY A 148 7.60 -4.30 -10.22
CA GLY A 148 7.11 -3.36 -9.21
C GLY A 148 8.10 -3.16 -8.06
N ILE A 149 8.79 -4.24 -7.62
CA ILE A 149 9.87 -4.16 -6.63
C ILE A 149 11.02 -3.29 -7.17
N CYS A 150 11.51 -3.53 -8.39
CA CYS A 150 12.58 -2.74 -8.99
C CYS A 150 12.23 -1.24 -9.08
N LYS A 151 11.01 -0.91 -9.53
CA LYS A 151 10.52 0.48 -9.58
C LYS A 151 10.49 1.12 -8.20
N SER A 152 10.08 0.38 -7.17
CA SER A 152 9.99 0.86 -5.78
C SER A 152 11.37 1.08 -5.17
N LEU A 153 12.32 0.14 -5.39
CA LEU A 153 13.72 0.25 -4.95
C LEU A 153 14.40 1.46 -5.57
N LYS A 154 14.25 1.63 -6.90
CA LYS A 154 14.77 2.79 -7.61
C LYS A 154 14.22 4.09 -7.04
N TRP A 155 12.91 4.19 -6.89
CA TRP A 155 12.28 5.39 -6.34
C TRP A 155 12.77 5.70 -4.92
N TYR A 156 12.90 4.69 -4.06
CA TYR A 156 13.39 4.87 -2.69
C TYR A 156 14.81 5.44 -2.66
N ALA A 157 15.69 4.92 -3.52
CA ALA A 157 17.07 5.41 -3.64
C ALA A 157 17.11 6.85 -4.18
N ASP A 158 16.38 7.14 -5.27
CA ASP A 158 16.37 8.45 -5.93
C ASP A 158 15.74 9.55 -5.05
N ALA A 159 14.72 9.21 -4.27
CA ALA A 159 14.01 10.16 -3.41
C ALA A 159 14.77 10.56 -2.14
N GLY A 160 15.92 9.93 -1.85
CA GLY A 160 16.69 10.15 -0.63
C GLY A 160 15.88 9.87 0.64
N VAL A 161 14.94 8.91 0.59
CA VAL A 161 14.02 8.61 1.70
C VAL A 161 14.78 8.18 2.94
N ALA A 162 15.92 7.50 2.75
CA ALA A 162 16.81 7.11 3.84
C ALA A 162 17.37 8.32 4.64
N GLU A 163 17.55 9.48 4.00
CA GLU A 163 18.02 10.69 4.67
C GLU A 163 16.88 11.47 5.34
N LYS A 164 15.69 11.48 4.74
CA LYS A 164 14.51 12.20 5.28
C LYS A 164 13.88 11.53 6.51
N GLY A 165 14.02 10.22 6.65
CA GLY A 165 13.58 9.48 7.85
C GLY A 165 14.36 9.84 9.12
N ARG A 166 15.52 10.50 8.98
CA ARG A 166 16.36 10.99 10.09
C ARG A 166 16.11 12.44 10.46
N ALA A 167 15.39 13.21 9.66
CA ALA A 167 15.15 14.64 9.88
C ALA A 167 13.82 14.88 10.61
N ALA A 168 13.93 15.30 11.86
CA ALA A 168 13.09 16.13 12.72
C ALA A 168 11.59 15.78 12.96
N PRO A 169 11.15 15.91 14.22
CA PRO A 169 9.72 15.86 14.56
C PRO A 169 9.03 17.07 13.93
N ARG A 170 7.97 16.81 13.17
CA ARG A 170 7.07 17.86 12.68
C ARG A 170 6.60 18.69 13.85
N SER A 171 7.05 19.95 13.95
CA SER A 171 6.50 20.92 14.86
C SER A 171 4.98 20.97 14.66
N ARG A 172 4.23 20.72 15.72
CA ARG A 172 2.77 20.91 15.74
C ARG A 172 2.52 22.38 15.42
N ARG A 173 2.04 22.68 14.23
CA ARG A 173 1.38 23.96 13.97
C ARG A 173 0.19 24.01 14.93
N ARG A 174 0.34 24.79 15.99
CA ARG A 174 -0.78 25.21 16.83
C ARG A 174 -1.74 25.97 15.92
N GLY A 175 -2.88 25.34 15.62
CA GLY A 175 -3.99 26.02 14.97
C GLY A 175 -4.44 27.20 15.85
N ARG A 176 -4.32 28.39 15.32
CA ARG A 176 -5.02 29.55 15.85
C ARG A 176 -6.51 29.34 15.63
N THR A 177 -7.23 29.08 16.69
CA THR A 177 -8.70 29.13 16.71
C THR A 177 -9.13 30.55 16.43
N PRO A 178 -10.01 30.85 15.48
CA PRO A 178 -10.61 32.17 15.34
C PRO A 178 -11.55 32.40 16.54
N GLN A 179 -11.31 33.44 17.32
CA GLN A 179 -12.29 33.92 18.29
C GLN A 179 -13.49 34.48 17.52
N VAL A 180 -14.62 33.81 17.64
CA VAL A 180 -15.92 34.36 17.26
C VAL A 180 -16.30 35.39 18.31
N ARG A 181 -16.26 36.67 17.97
CA ARG A 181 -16.86 37.77 18.78
C ARG A 181 -18.36 37.62 18.68
N ALA A 182 -18.98 37.24 19.78
CA ALA A 182 -20.42 37.39 19.99
C ALA A 182 -20.72 38.88 20.23
N GLY A 183 -21.29 39.54 19.24
CA GLY A 183 -21.91 40.84 19.40
C GLY A 183 -23.38 40.65 19.74
N ILE A 184 -23.72 40.83 21.00
CA ILE A 184 -25.13 41.02 21.44
C ILE A 184 -25.37 42.49 21.40
N SER A 185 -26.24 42.98 20.51
CA SER A 185 -26.89 44.27 20.62
C SER A 185 -28.34 44.04 21.02
N ARG A 186 -28.69 44.55 22.16
CA ARG A 186 -30.06 44.75 22.58
C ARG A 186 -30.55 46.07 21.95
N GLU A 187 -31.67 45.99 21.28
CA GLU A 187 -32.79 46.95 21.38
C GLU A 187 -34.01 46.31 20.69
#